data_a50e4e7f38f4a4e050b992f693a0c2c4
#
_entry.id   a50e4e7f38f4a4e050b992f693a0c2c4
#
_cell.length_a   1.000
_cell.length_b   1.000
_cell.length_c   1.000
_cell.angle_alpha   90.00
_cell.angle_beta   90.00
_cell.angle_gamma   90.00
#
_symmetry.space_group_name_H-M   'P 1'
#
loop_
_entity.id
_entity.type
_entity.pdbx_description
1 polymer ?
#
loop_
_entity_poly.entity_id
_entity_poly.type
_entity_poly.pdbx_seq_one_letter_code
_entity_poly.pdbx_strand_id
1 'polypeptide(L)'
;MKFAVEDDFLEISELFKNNRKLFPHIRMGYLLRSIQQNECIYTDGVVIIFKIHQRTTQIGNITKSQKSDCHLNQILTTKNDGSASKILNQFFNYISLLPHASGVIYLNVRSENDSAKKFYERNGMKLIDKISWSDGKIEGDVYQIIVKKNGNQNLESFFPSFDASKYV
;
A
#
# COMPACT_ATOMS: atom_id res chain seq x y z
N MET A 1 4.91 7.84 11.08
CA MET A 1 4.23 7.72 9.79
C MET A 1 3.23 8.86 9.68
N LYS A 2 3.09 9.53 8.53
CA LYS A 2 2.08 10.56 8.30
C LYS A 2 1.36 10.34 6.96
N PHE A 3 0.10 10.75 6.88
CA PHE A 3 -0.60 10.84 5.60
C PHE A 3 -0.04 11.99 4.77
N ALA A 4 0.01 11.80 3.46
CA ALA A 4 0.29 12.87 2.53
C ALA A 4 -0.84 13.90 2.54
N VAL A 5 -0.49 15.17 2.42
CA VAL A 5 -1.42 16.28 2.24
C VAL A 5 -1.27 16.86 0.84
N GLU A 6 -2.19 17.73 0.42
CA GLU A 6 -2.16 18.27 -0.94
C GLU A 6 -0.87 19.03 -1.25
N ASP A 7 -0.25 19.66 -0.25
CA ASP A 7 1.04 20.34 -0.40
C ASP A 7 2.19 19.37 -0.75
N ASP A 8 2.08 18.10 -0.36
CA ASP A 8 3.07 17.06 -0.70
C ASP A 8 2.92 16.56 -2.16
N PHE A 9 1.82 16.92 -2.87
CA PHE A 9 1.50 16.36 -4.19
C PHE A 9 2.60 16.59 -5.22
N LEU A 10 3.16 17.79 -5.30
CA LEU A 10 4.20 18.10 -6.28
C LEU A 10 5.45 17.26 -6.05
N GLU A 11 5.91 17.17 -4.80
CA GLU A 11 7.09 16.38 -4.43
C GLU A 11 6.88 14.90 -4.74
N ILE A 12 5.74 14.32 -4.31
CA ILE A 12 5.41 12.92 -4.58
C ILE A 12 5.30 12.66 -6.09
N SER A 13 4.69 13.58 -6.85
CA SER A 13 4.57 13.45 -8.30
C SER A 13 5.92 13.42 -9.01
N GLU A 14 6.88 14.23 -8.55
CA GLU A 14 8.26 14.23 -9.05
C GLU A 14 8.97 12.91 -8.73
N LEU A 15 8.79 12.35 -7.52
CA LEU A 15 9.34 11.05 -7.16
C LEU A 15 8.87 9.95 -8.12
N PHE A 16 7.58 9.90 -8.45
CA PHE A 16 7.04 8.93 -9.40
C PHE A 16 7.53 9.19 -10.84
N LYS A 17 7.63 10.44 -11.28
CA LYS A 17 8.18 10.79 -12.60
C LYS A 17 9.62 10.34 -12.75
N ASN A 18 10.45 10.56 -11.73
CA ASN A 18 11.85 10.16 -11.71
C ASN A 18 12.03 8.62 -11.67
N ASN A 19 11.01 7.89 -11.23
CA ASN A 19 10.98 6.43 -11.17
C ASN A 19 10.01 5.79 -12.19
N ARG A 20 9.74 6.47 -13.31
CA ARG A 20 8.73 6.08 -14.31
C ARG A 20 8.93 4.67 -14.89
N LYS A 21 10.15 4.17 -14.94
CA LYS A 21 10.45 2.79 -15.38
C LYS A 21 9.79 1.74 -14.48
N LEU A 22 9.75 2.00 -13.17
CA LEU A 22 9.14 1.11 -12.17
C LEU A 22 7.62 1.34 -12.04
N PHE A 23 7.16 2.58 -12.29
CA PHE A 23 5.77 3.01 -12.12
C PHE A 23 5.20 3.63 -13.40
N PRO A 24 5.19 2.91 -14.55
CA PRO A 24 4.83 3.50 -15.86
C PRO A 24 3.36 3.92 -15.95
N HIS A 25 2.50 3.36 -15.10
CA HIS A 25 1.04 3.52 -15.18
C HIS A 25 0.46 4.47 -14.14
N ILE A 26 1.30 5.07 -13.29
CA ILE A 26 0.76 5.99 -12.28
C ILE A 26 0.23 7.26 -12.96
N ARG A 27 -1.03 7.57 -12.69
CA ARG A 27 -1.70 8.76 -13.19
C ARG A 27 -1.77 9.81 -12.10
N MET A 28 -1.44 11.06 -12.43
CA MET A 28 -1.42 12.16 -11.46
C MET A 28 -2.79 12.40 -10.81
N GLY A 29 -3.88 12.24 -11.57
CA GLY A 29 -5.23 12.31 -11.01
C GLY A 29 -5.57 11.18 -10.02
N TYR A 30 -4.98 10.00 -10.20
CA TYR A 30 -5.09 8.91 -9.22
C TYR A 30 -4.30 9.26 -7.94
N LEU A 31 -3.07 9.75 -8.07
CA LEU A 31 -2.26 10.19 -6.93
C LEU A 31 -2.96 11.27 -6.12
N LEU A 32 -3.45 12.34 -6.77
CA LEU A 32 -4.16 13.43 -6.10
C LEU A 32 -5.38 12.91 -5.33
N ARG A 33 -6.18 12.05 -5.97
CA ARG A 33 -7.34 11.44 -5.31
C ARG A 33 -6.95 10.59 -4.11
N SER A 34 -5.87 9.80 -4.21
CA SER A 34 -5.38 8.98 -3.09
C SER A 34 -4.94 9.84 -1.90
N ILE A 35 -4.34 11.01 -2.16
CA ILE A 35 -4.00 11.98 -1.12
C ILE A 35 -5.28 12.53 -0.47
N GLN A 36 -6.24 12.99 -1.27
CA GLN A 36 -7.50 13.56 -0.79
C GLN A 36 -8.36 12.57 -0.01
N GLN A 37 -8.23 11.28 -0.30
CA GLN A 37 -8.96 10.19 0.38
C GLN A 37 -8.21 9.62 1.59
N ASN A 38 -7.04 10.18 1.96
CA ASN A 38 -6.14 9.62 2.98
C ASN A 38 -5.73 8.15 2.70
N GLU A 39 -5.57 7.83 1.43
CA GLU A 39 -5.07 6.54 0.94
C GLU A 39 -3.59 6.63 0.50
N CYS A 40 -2.91 7.73 0.86
CA CYS A 40 -1.50 7.96 0.57
C CYS A 40 -0.74 8.35 1.84
N ILE A 41 0.34 7.63 2.11
CA ILE A 41 1.29 7.91 3.19
C ILE A 41 2.56 8.44 2.54
N TYR A 42 3.11 9.53 3.11
CA TYR A 42 4.40 10.06 2.72
C TYR A 42 5.22 10.40 3.96
N THR A 43 6.30 9.67 4.16
CA THR A 43 7.16 9.80 5.34
C THR A 43 8.58 9.35 5.01
N ASP A 44 9.58 10.16 5.37
CA ASP A 44 11.01 9.82 5.24
C ASP A 44 11.44 9.38 3.83
N GLY A 45 10.83 9.95 2.78
CA GLY A 45 11.11 9.59 1.39
C GLY A 45 10.48 8.25 0.96
N VAL A 46 9.55 7.72 1.74
CA VAL A 46 8.74 6.55 1.40
C VAL A 46 7.32 6.98 1.11
N VAL A 47 6.80 6.58 -0.05
CA VAL A 47 5.40 6.75 -0.45
C VAL A 47 4.71 5.41 -0.42
N ILE A 48 3.56 5.31 0.26
CA ILE A 48 2.67 4.14 0.20
C ILE A 48 1.31 4.61 -0.27
N ILE A 49 0.77 3.99 -1.34
CA ILE A 49 -0.60 4.19 -1.79
C ILE A 49 -1.36 2.87 -1.58
N PHE A 50 -2.48 2.94 -0.92
CA PHE A 50 -3.30 1.78 -0.58
C PHE A 50 -4.78 2.08 -0.74
N LYS A 51 -5.61 1.05 -0.65
CA LYS A 51 -7.07 1.17 -0.66
C LYS A 51 -7.70 0.09 0.22
N ILE A 52 -8.70 0.47 1.00
CA ILE A 52 -9.59 -0.50 1.67
C ILE A 52 -10.75 -0.81 0.72
N HIS A 53 -10.93 -2.07 0.39
CA HIS A 53 -11.95 -2.50 -0.56
C HIS A 53 -13.35 -2.36 0.05
N GLN A 54 -14.25 -1.72 -0.70
CA GLN A 54 -15.65 -1.57 -0.32
C GLN A 54 -16.51 -2.75 -0.77
N ARG A 55 -15.98 -3.60 -1.64
CA ARG A 55 -16.63 -4.79 -2.20
C ARG A 55 -15.62 -5.86 -2.56
N THR A 56 -16.09 -7.09 -2.77
CA THR A 56 -15.26 -8.18 -3.31
C THR A 56 -14.66 -7.78 -4.66
N THR A 57 -13.36 -7.97 -4.82
CA THR A 57 -12.61 -7.57 -6.01
C THR A 57 -11.64 -8.68 -6.42
N GLN A 58 -11.60 -9.02 -7.70
CA GLN A 58 -10.61 -9.96 -8.23
C GLN A 58 -9.21 -9.33 -8.16
N ILE A 59 -8.26 -10.01 -7.54
CA ILE A 59 -6.88 -9.53 -7.34
C ILE A 59 -5.81 -10.49 -7.84
N GLY A 60 -6.16 -11.72 -8.12
CA GLY A 60 -5.33 -12.76 -8.70
C GLY A 60 -6.15 -13.63 -9.67
N ASN A 61 -5.55 -14.68 -10.20
CA ASN A 61 -6.25 -15.59 -11.11
C ASN A 61 -7.42 -16.30 -10.41
N ILE A 62 -7.22 -16.70 -9.16
CA ILE A 62 -8.24 -17.35 -8.34
C ILE A 62 -8.59 -16.54 -7.08
N THR A 63 -7.72 -15.66 -6.63
CA THR A 63 -7.86 -14.91 -5.39
C THR A 63 -8.78 -13.71 -5.55
N LYS A 64 -9.74 -13.59 -4.64
CA LYS A 64 -10.61 -12.41 -4.50
C LYS A 64 -10.41 -11.80 -3.12
N SER A 65 -10.13 -10.50 -3.09
CA SER A 65 -10.23 -9.76 -1.83
C SER A 65 -11.69 -9.61 -1.42
N GLN A 66 -11.95 -9.50 -0.13
CA GLN A 66 -13.27 -9.24 0.42
C GLN A 66 -13.45 -7.75 0.74
N LYS A 67 -14.68 -7.36 1.05
CA LYS A 67 -14.94 -6.05 1.66
C LYS A 67 -14.08 -5.92 2.94
N SER A 68 -13.53 -4.75 3.16
CA SER A 68 -12.63 -4.41 4.28
C SER A 68 -11.19 -4.94 4.18
N ASP A 69 -10.85 -5.72 3.16
CA ASP A 69 -9.46 -6.07 2.88
C ASP A 69 -8.71 -4.85 2.33
N CYS A 70 -7.42 -4.78 2.62
CA CYS A 70 -6.53 -3.73 2.15
C CYS A 70 -5.78 -4.19 0.89
N HIS A 71 -5.69 -3.32 -0.11
CA HIS A 71 -4.80 -3.49 -1.24
C HIS A 71 -3.71 -2.42 -1.19
N LEU A 72 -2.47 -2.85 -1.03
CA LEU A 72 -1.28 -2.01 -1.15
C LEU A 72 -0.97 -1.84 -2.64
N ASN A 73 -1.34 -0.69 -3.21
CA ASN A 73 -1.24 -0.45 -4.65
C ASN A 73 0.18 -0.08 -5.09
N GLN A 74 0.85 0.77 -4.31
CA GLN A 74 2.18 1.26 -4.63
C GLN A 74 3.03 1.41 -3.37
N ILE A 75 4.32 1.09 -3.47
CA ILE A 75 5.34 1.51 -2.53
C ILE A 75 6.54 2.01 -3.32
N LEU A 76 6.94 3.23 -3.05
CA LEU A 76 8.13 3.86 -3.62
C LEU A 76 9.02 4.35 -2.49
N THR A 77 10.32 4.08 -2.61
CA THR A 77 11.33 4.65 -1.72
C THR A 77 12.46 5.28 -2.54
N THR A 78 12.98 6.39 -2.05
CA THR A 78 14.17 7.06 -2.60
C THR A 78 15.45 6.68 -1.86
N LYS A 79 15.33 5.89 -0.78
CA LYS A 79 16.43 5.53 0.11
C LYS A 79 16.61 4.01 0.16
N ASN A 80 17.86 3.60 0.33
CA ASN A 80 18.21 2.19 0.54
C ASN A 80 18.86 2.01 1.94
N ASP A 81 18.19 2.52 2.97
CA ASP A 81 18.65 2.59 4.35
C ASP A 81 17.74 1.83 5.34
N GLY A 82 16.84 1.00 4.83
CA GLY A 82 15.87 0.26 5.64
C GLY A 82 14.60 1.05 5.99
N SER A 83 14.52 2.35 5.67
CA SER A 83 13.32 3.17 5.94
C SER A 83 12.04 2.58 5.33
N ALA A 84 12.12 2.01 4.11
CA ALA A 84 10.99 1.38 3.47
C ALA A 84 10.40 0.23 4.29
N SER A 85 11.23 -0.66 4.85
CA SER A 85 10.76 -1.74 5.73
C SER A 85 10.15 -1.21 7.02
N LYS A 86 10.76 -0.19 7.62
CA LYS A 86 10.24 0.46 8.82
C LYS A 86 8.84 1.04 8.58
N ILE A 87 8.67 1.82 7.51
CA ILE A 87 7.38 2.45 7.18
C ILE A 87 6.35 1.40 6.76
N LEU A 88 6.72 0.36 6.01
CA LEU A 88 5.83 -0.74 5.66
C LEU A 88 5.31 -1.47 6.91
N ASN A 89 6.17 -1.73 7.90
CA ASN A 89 5.74 -2.36 9.17
C ASN A 89 4.84 -1.43 10.01
N GLN A 90 5.10 -0.12 10.01
CA GLN A 90 4.18 0.86 10.61
C GLN A 90 2.82 0.88 9.88
N PHE A 91 2.82 0.76 8.56
CA PHE A 91 1.59 0.64 7.77
C PHE A 91 0.82 -0.64 8.11
N PHE A 92 1.47 -1.80 8.25
CA PHE A 92 0.82 -3.03 8.68
C PHE A 92 0.17 -2.88 10.06
N ASN A 93 0.88 -2.23 10.97
CA ASN A 93 0.36 -1.93 12.30
C ASN A 93 -0.86 -0.98 12.23
N TYR A 94 -0.80 0.05 11.40
CA TYR A 94 -1.92 0.95 11.16
C TYR A 94 -3.16 0.19 10.69
N ILE A 95 -3.03 -0.69 9.67
CA ILE A 95 -4.16 -1.50 9.19
C ILE A 95 -4.72 -2.42 10.27
N SER A 96 -3.87 -2.95 11.17
CA SER A 96 -4.32 -3.79 12.28
C SER A 96 -5.19 -3.04 13.29
N LEU A 97 -5.04 -1.73 13.40
CA LEU A 97 -5.77 -0.87 14.33
C LEU A 97 -7.06 -0.29 13.72
N LEU A 98 -7.19 -0.25 12.39
CA LEU A 98 -8.39 0.29 11.74
C LEU A 98 -9.62 -0.60 12.03
N PRO A 99 -10.69 -0.07 12.70
CA PRO A 99 -11.86 -0.88 13.06
C PRO A 99 -12.56 -1.51 11.85
N HIS A 100 -12.58 -0.79 10.72
CA HIS A 100 -13.27 -1.19 9.50
C HIS A 100 -12.41 -2.01 8.53
N ALA A 101 -11.12 -2.23 8.82
CA ALA A 101 -10.25 -3.11 8.03
C ALA A 101 -10.28 -4.53 8.57
N SER A 102 -10.20 -5.54 7.69
CA SER A 102 -10.17 -6.96 8.06
C SER A 102 -8.83 -7.38 8.70
N GLY A 103 -7.76 -6.66 8.40
CA GLY A 103 -6.38 -7.06 8.71
C GLY A 103 -5.71 -7.87 7.60
N VAL A 104 -6.42 -8.21 6.54
CA VAL A 104 -5.85 -8.86 5.35
C VAL A 104 -5.33 -7.80 4.39
N ILE A 105 -4.07 -7.90 4.02
CA ILE A 105 -3.39 -6.96 3.10
C ILE A 105 -2.86 -7.73 1.91
N TYR A 106 -3.20 -7.28 0.71
CA TYR A 106 -2.71 -7.82 -0.55
C TYR A 106 -1.87 -6.80 -1.30
N LEU A 107 -0.98 -7.29 -2.15
CA LEU A 107 -0.33 -6.51 -3.20
C LEU A 107 -0.09 -7.37 -4.43
N ASN A 108 0.08 -6.71 -5.56
CA ASN A 108 0.47 -7.33 -6.81
C ASN A 108 1.82 -6.74 -7.26
N VAL A 109 2.72 -7.61 -7.68
CA VAL A 109 4.04 -7.22 -8.20
C VAL A 109 4.32 -7.96 -9.50
N ARG A 110 5.02 -7.33 -10.45
CA ARG A 110 5.46 -8.02 -11.66
C ARG A 110 6.35 -9.20 -11.31
N SER A 111 6.11 -10.36 -11.93
CA SER A 111 6.86 -11.60 -11.64
C SER A 111 8.36 -11.46 -11.90
N GLU A 112 8.76 -10.57 -12.81
CA GLU A 112 10.15 -10.23 -13.12
C GLU A 112 10.86 -9.34 -12.08
N ASN A 113 10.10 -8.72 -11.15
CA ASN A 113 10.65 -7.80 -10.15
C ASN A 113 11.14 -8.55 -8.90
N ASP A 114 12.23 -9.31 -9.03
CA ASP A 114 12.80 -10.11 -7.94
C ASP A 114 13.20 -9.29 -6.72
N SER A 115 13.65 -8.05 -6.94
CA SER A 115 14.03 -7.16 -5.84
C SER A 115 12.83 -6.83 -4.95
N ALA A 116 11.69 -6.47 -5.56
CA ALA A 116 10.46 -6.17 -4.83
C ALA A 116 9.89 -7.43 -4.15
N LYS A 117 9.91 -8.58 -4.83
CA LYS A 117 9.45 -9.85 -4.24
C LYS A 117 10.23 -10.19 -2.97
N LYS A 118 11.57 -10.17 -3.04
CA LYS A 118 12.45 -10.39 -1.87
C LYS A 118 12.20 -9.37 -0.75
N PHE A 119 11.90 -8.12 -1.10
CA PHE A 119 11.56 -7.08 -0.13
C PHE A 119 10.26 -7.44 0.60
N TYR A 120 9.19 -7.83 -0.10
CA TYR A 120 7.92 -8.21 0.51
C TYR A 120 8.03 -9.47 1.37
N GLU A 121 8.73 -10.50 0.89
CA GLU A 121 8.97 -11.74 1.63
C GLU A 121 9.73 -11.49 2.94
N ARG A 122 10.78 -10.66 2.92
CA ARG A 122 11.51 -10.26 4.14
C ARG A 122 10.65 -9.48 5.14
N ASN A 123 9.60 -8.82 4.67
CA ASN A 123 8.61 -8.13 5.51
C ASN A 123 7.40 -9.01 5.86
N GLY A 124 7.50 -10.32 5.69
CA GLY A 124 6.52 -11.30 6.16
C GLY A 124 5.34 -11.56 5.23
N MET A 125 5.32 -10.96 4.03
CA MET A 125 4.30 -11.27 3.04
C MET A 125 4.58 -12.60 2.35
N LYS A 126 3.52 -13.31 1.94
CA LYS A 126 3.61 -14.63 1.30
C LYS A 126 3.00 -14.57 -0.09
N LEU A 127 3.66 -15.20 -1.04
CA LEU A 127 3.10 -15.46 -2.37
C LEU A 127 1.92 -16.41 -2.23
N ILE A 128 0.75 -16.03 -2.78
CA ILE A 128 -0.49 -16.81 -2.68
C ILE A 128 -1.13 -17.12 -4.02
N ASP A 129 -0.87 -16.32 -5.04
CA ASP A 129 -1.50 -16.46 -6.36
C ASP A 129 -0.67 -15.76 -7.44
N LYS A 130 -1.09 -15.90 -8.67
CA LYS A 130 -0.59 -15.19 -9.83
C LYS A 130 -1.69 -14.34 -10.46
N ILE A 131 -1.28 -13.37 -11.24
CA ILE A 131 -2.18 -12.53 -12.03
C ILE A 131 -1.54 -12.26 -13.38
N SER A 132 -2.35 -12.02 -14.41
CA SER A 132 -1.86 -11.53 -15.69
C SER A 132 -2.60 -10.27 -16.10
N TRP A 133 -1.88 -9.35 -16.72
CA TRP A 133 -2.41 -8.10 -17.26
C TRP A 133 -2.14 -8.02 -18.76
N SER A 134 -2.80 -7.07 -19.43
CA SER A 134 -2.59 -6.80 -20.86
C SER A 134 -2.75 -8.03 -21.72
N ASP A 135 -3.86 -8.76 -21.54
CA ASP A 135 -4.17 -9.99 -22.28
C ASP A 135 -3.08 -11.08 -22.15
N GLY A 136 -2.55 -11.25 -20.95
CA GLY A 136 -1.53 -12.25 -20.64
C GLY A 136 -0.09 -11.84 -20.95
N LYS A 137 0.14 -10.60 -21.43
CA LYS A 137 1.50 -10.13 -21.79
C LYS A 137 2.37 -9.78 -20.59
N ILE A 138 1.76 -9.50 -19.44
CA ILE A 138 2.47 -9.14 -18.22
C ILE A 138 2.01 -10.08 -17.12
N GLU A 139 2.94 -10.84 -16.58
CA GLU A 139 2.68 -11.69 -15.42
C GLU A 139 3.01 -10.99 -14.12
N GLY A 140 2.23 -11.29 -13.10
CA GLY A 140 2.42 -10.78 -11.75
C GLY A 140 2.19 -11.84 -10.69
N ASP A 141 2.74 -11.57 -9.54
CA ASP A 141 2.63 -12.38 -8.33
C ASP A 141 1.77 -11.62 -7.31
N VAL A 142 0.85 -12.34 -6.67
CA VAL A 142 -0.02 -11.80 -5.62
C VAL A 142 0.53 -12.20 -4.28
N TYR A 143 0.83 -11.21 -3.45
CA TYR A 143 1.32 -11.39 -2.09
C TYR A 143 0.24 -11.03 -1.07
N GLN A 144 0.28 -11.70 0.08
CA GLN A 144 -0.64 -11.47 1.20
C GLN A 144 0.11 -11.44 2.52
N ILE A 145 -0.37 -10.62 3.44
CA ILE A 145 -0.10 -10.73 4.87
C ILE A 145 -1.41 -10.58 5.64
N ILE A 146 -1.53 -11.33 6.74
CA ILE A 146 -2.65 -11.19 7.68
C ILE A 146 -2.08 -10.63 8.98
N VAL A 147 -2.46 -9.40 9.31
CA VAL A 147 -2.05 -8.73 10.53
C VAL A 147 -3.07 -8.98 11.63
N LYS A 148 -2.60 -9.32 12.83
CA LYS A 148 -3.49 -9.55 13.97
C LYS A 148 -4.16 -8.25 14.36
N LYS A 149 -5.47 -8.26 14.54
CA LYS A 149 -6.25 -7.13 15.05
C LYS A 149 -5.91 -6.90 16.52
N ASN A 150 -5.36 -5.74 16.82
CA ASN A 150 -5.03 -5.32 18.18
C ASN A 150 -6.13 -4.37 18.70
N GLY A 151 -7.15 -4.93 19.36
CA GLY A 151 -8.33 -4.16 19.79
C GLY A 151 -8.10 -3.10 20.89
N ASN A 152 -6.90 -2.99 21.46
CA ASN A 152 -6.62 -2.15 22.63
C ASN A 152 -5.54 -1.09 22.44
N GLN A 153 -5.06 -0.83 21.21
CA GLN A 153 -4.09 0.25 20.97
C GLN A 153 -4.77 1.47 20.34
N ASN A 154 -4.44 2.66 20.85
CA ASN A 154 -5.02 3.92 20.40
C ASN A 154 -4.35 4.37 19.08
N LEU A 155 -5.14 4.63 18.04
CA LEU A 155 -4.68 5.17 16.75
C LEU A 155 -3.95 6.52 16.90
N GLU A 156 -4.29 7.33 17.90
CA GLU A 156 -3.67 8.62 18.16
C GLU A 156 -2.16 8.52 18.44
N SER A 157 -1.69 7.39 18.97
CA SER A 157 -0.27 7.16 19.21
C SER A 157 0.56 7.04 17.92
N PHE A 158 -0.08 6.69 16.79
CA PHE A 158 0.57 6.56 15.48
C PHE A 158 0.47 7.82 14.62
N PHE A 159 -0.56 8.62 14.84
CA PHE A 159 -0.84 9.84 14.09
C PHE A 159 -1.20 10.97 15.07
N PRO A 160 -0.24 11.76 15.54
CA PRO A 160 -0.51 12.89 16.44
C PRO A 160 -1.50 13.91 15.89
N SER A 161 -1.77 13.89 14.58
CA SER A 161 -2.73 14.76 13.88
C SER A 161 -3.95 14.00 13.32
N PHE A 162 -4.18 12.76 13.78
CA PHE A 162 -5.29 11.93 13.27
C PHE A 162 -6.62 12.40 13.88
N ASP A 163 -7.48 12.94 13.06
CA ASP A 163 -8.85 13.27 13.41
C ASP A 163 -9.78 12.08 13.15
N ALA A 164 -10.06 11.32 14.21
CA ALA A 164 -10.91 10.13 14.15
C ALA A 164 -12.35 10.43 13.69
N SER A 165 -12.82 11.70 13.79
CA SER A 165 -14.18 12.08 13.41
C SER A 165 -14.46 11.98 11.91
N LYS A 166 -13.42 11.93 11.09
CA LYS A 166 -13.53 11.80 9.63
C LYS A 166 -13.79 10.36 9.15
N TYR A 167 -13.80 9.38 10.07
CA TYR A 167 -13.90 7.95 9.73
C TYR A 167 -15.06 7.23 10.45
N VAL A 168 -15.92 8.01 11.12
CA VAL A 168 -17.16 7.52 11.76
C VAL A 168 -18.35 7.70 10.83
#